data_c1503a847e10ebeecfd8e6e11f9d4e13
#
_entry.id   c1503a847e10ebeecfd8e6e11f9d4e13
#
_cell.length_a   1.000
_cell.length_b   1.000
_cell.length_c   1.000
_cell.angle_alpha   90.00
_cell.angle_beta   90.00
_cell.angle_gamma   90.00
#
_symmetry.space_group_name_H-M   'P 1'
#
loop_
_entity.id
_entity.type
_entity.pdbx_description
1 polymer ?
#
loop_
_entity_poly.entity_id
_entity_poly.type
_entity_poly.pdbx_seq_one_letter_code
_entity_poly.pdbx_strand_id
1 'polypeptide(L)'
;MNKGILITVRTGSLRLSDKSILKIKDKYTVEYVIDSVKKSKLADKIILCTTDLEQDKILCDIASANKIDYFQGDELNKLKRWYGACDKFNIDFFATADGDDLFYDAGLADLCFEQIDNDFVDGQGLYNDVYGINTAALKNFLQIEDRIIEPHH
;
A
#
# COMPACT_ATOMS: atom_id res chain seq x y z
N MET A 1 -2.67 11.52 -15.05
CA MET A 1 -2.70 10.20 -14.40
C MET A 1 -2.82 10.35 -12.88
N ASN A 2 -3.64 9.54 -12.27
CA ASN A 2 -3.81 9.55 -10.82
C ASN A 2 -2.74 8.71 -10.14
N LYS A 3 -2.01 9.32 -9.22
CA LYS A 3 -0.89 8.70 -8.49
C LYS A 3 -1.30 8.47 -7.04
N GLY A 4 -1.11 7.26 -6.55
CA GLY A 4 -1.44 6.92 -5.18
C GLY A 4 -0.25 6.35 -4.41
N ILE A 5 -0.30 6.46 -3.09
CA ILE A 5 0.57 5.69 -2.21
C ILE A 5 -0.33 4.69 -1.48
N LEU A 6 -0.01 3.40 -1.61
CA LEU A 6 -0.75 2.34 -0.95
C LEU A 6 0.03 1.86 0.27
N ILE A 7 -0.54 2.05 1.45
CA ILE A 7 0.04 1.58 2.71
C ILE A 7 -0.50 0.18 2.97
N THR A 8 0.35 -0.82 2.85
CA THR A 8 -0.01 -2.22 3.06
C THR A 8 0.14 -2.56 4.53
N VAL A 9 -0.94 -2.93 5.17
CA VAL A 9 -0.94 -3.21 6.60
C VAL A 9 -2.06 -4.17 6.96
N ARG A 10 -1.76 -5.11 7.85
CA ARG A 10 -2.76 -5.99 8.46
C ARG A 10 -2.31 -6.40 9.85
N THR A 11 -3.25 -6.76 10.70
CA THR A 11 -2.98 -7.36 12.01
C THR A 11 -2.81 -8.88 11.86
N GLY A 12 -2.40 -9.56 12.94
CA GLY A 12 -2.32 -11.02 12.94
C GLY A 12 -1.12 -11.60 12.21
N SER A 13 -0.04 -10.83 12.06
CA SER A 13 1.23 -11.34 11.56
C SER A 13 1.77 -12.42 12.48
N LEU A 14 2.27 -13.53 11.90
CA LEU A 14 2.80 -14.65 12.67
C LEU A 14 4.06 -14.30 13.48
N ARG A 15 4.82 -13.30 13.03
CA ARG A 15 6.10 -12.93 13.68
C ARG A 15 5.90 -12.05 14.92
N LEU A 16 5.15 -11.00 14.75
CA LEU A 16 4.86 -10.05 15.83
C LEU A 16 3.47 -9.52 15.57
N SER A 17 2.50 -10.19 16.15
CA SER A 17 1.09 -9.82 16.02
C SER A 17 0.88 -8.37 16.40
N ASP A 18 0.07 -7.67 15.60
CA ASP A 18 -0.41 -6.34 15.93
C ASP A 18 0.68 -5.27 16.07
N LYS A 19 1.87 -5.48 15.45
CA LYS A 19 2.94 -4.48 15.55
C LYS A 19 2.54 -3.13 14.96
N SER A 20 1.63 -3.11 13.98
CA SER A 20 1.16 -1.87 13.36
C SER A 20 0.24 -1.06 14.28
N ILE A 21 -0.36 -1.71 15.26
CA ILE A 21 -1.23 -1.07 16.26
C ILE A 21 -0.61 -1.03 17.65
N LEU A 22 0.69 -1.26 17.75
CA LEU A 22 1.42 -0.95 18.98
C LEU A 22 1.56 0.55 19.11
N LYS A 23 1.38 1.06 20.32
CA LYS A 23 1.53 2.49 20.57
C LYS A 23 2.96 2.84 20.94
N ILE A 24 3.47 3.90 20.29
CA ILE A 24 4.70 4.58 20.69
C ILE A 24 4.24 5.95 21.17
N LYS A 25 4.37 6.22 22.45
CA LYS A 25 3.72 7.36 23.11
C LYS A 25 2.21 7.25 22.93
N ASP A 26 1.56 8.25 22.34
CA ASP A 26 0.11 8.30 22.20
C ASP A 26 -0.40 7.87 20.82
N LYS A 27 0.49 7.43 19.92
CA LYS A 27 0.15 7.10 18.54
C LYS A 27 0.45 5.66 18.22
N TYR A 28 -0.40 5.05 17.40
CA TYR A 28 -0.11 3.75 16.83
C TYR A 28 1.06 3.81 15.85
N THR A 29 1.82 2.74 15.75
CA THR A 29 2.95 2.64 14.83
C THR A 29 2.56 3.04 13.40
N VAL A 30 1.41 2.56 12.92
CA VAL A 30 0.92 2.86 11.58
C VAL A 30 0.64 4.37 11.38
N GLU A 31 0.30 5.08 12.46
CA GLU A 31 0.06 6.54 12.34
C GLU A 31 1.33 7.32 12.03
N TYR A 32 2.47 6.86 12.56
CA TYR A 32 3.76 7.46 12.21
C TYR A 32 4.09 7.23 10.74
N VAL A 33 3.75 6.05 10.22
CA VAL A 33 3.93 5.76 8.79
C VAL A 33 3.02 6.67 7.95
N ILE A 34 1.76 6.83 8.34
CA ILE A 34 0.82 7.73 7.66
C ILE A 34 1.38 9.15 7.62
N ASP A 35 1.91 9.64 8.74
CA ASP A 35 2.50 10.99 8.80
C ASP A 35 3.67 11.12 7.83
N SER A 36 4.52 10.11 7.73
CA SER A 36 5.65 10.11 6.79
C SER A 36 5.17 10.08 5.33
N VAL A 37 4.17 9.26 5.03
CA VAL A 37 3.59 9.15 3.69
C VAL A 37 2.98 10.48 3.24
N LYS A 38 2.33 11.19 4.16
CA LYS A 38 1.71 12.49 3.88
C LYS A 38 2.71 13.58 3.47
N LYS A 39 4.00 13.34 3.64
CA LYS A 39 5.05 14.26 3.18
C LYS A 39 5.28 14.18 1.68
N SER A 40 4.72 13.22 0.99
CA SER A 40 4.79 13.15 -0.47
C SER A 40 4.21 14.40 -1.10
N LYS A 41 4.89 14.95 -2.10
CA LYS A 41 4.47 16.15 -2.83
C LYS A 41 3.69 15.82 -4.10
N LEU A 42 3.88 14.63 -4.65
CA LEU A 42 3.33 14.27 -5.95
C LEU A 42 2.16 13.29 -5.87
N ALA A 43 1.93 12.64 -4.74
CA ALA A 43 0.82 11.72 -4.58
C ALA A 43 -0.52 12.47 -4.59
N ASP A 44 -1.45 11.99 -5.40
CA ASP A 44 -2.82 12.53 -5.45
C ASP A 44 -3.70 11.93 -4.36
N LYS A 45 -3.40 10.72 -3.91
CA LYS A 45 -4.20 10.01 -2.94
C LYS A 45 -3.35 9.08 -2.09
N ILE A 46 -3.73 8.90 -0.83
CA ILE A 46 -3.12 7.95 0.10
C ILE A 46 -4.20 6.98 0.52
N ILE A 47 -3.95 5.69 0.37
CA ILE A 47 -4.92 4.64 0.67
C ILE A 47 -4.27 3.61 1.58
N LEU A 48 -4.88 3.37 2.74
CA LEU A 48 -4.49 2.27 3.62
C LEU A 48 -5.18 1.00 3.11
N CYS A 49 -4.39 0.01 2.71
CA CYS A 49 -4.87 -1.25 2.15
C CYS A 49 -4.74 -2.36 3.19
N THR A 50 -5.86 -2.86 3.65
CA THR A 50 -5.90 -3.93 4.63
C THR A 50 -6.85 -5.05 4.19
N THR A 51 -7.13 -6.00 5.07
CA THR A 51 -8.01 -7.12 4.76
C THR A 51 -9.45 -6.82 5.18
N ASP A 52 -10.38 -7.69 4.76
CA ASP A 52 -11.76 -7.61 5.17
C ASP A 52 -12.06 -8.39 6.47
N LEU A 53 -11.02 -8.85 7.16
CA LEU A 53 -11.17 -9.51 8.45
C LEU A 53 -11.62 -8.53 9.53
N GLU A 54 -12.44 -9.02 10.45
CA GLU A 54 -12.95 -8.22 11.56
C GLU A 54 -11.82 -7.57 12.39
N GLN A 55 -10.74 -8.32 12.60
CA GLN A 55 -9.58 -7.85 13.37
C GLN A 55 -8.87 -6.65 12.73
N ASP A 56 -9.08 -6.41 11.44
CA ASP A 56 -8.43 -5.32 10.72
C ASP A 56 -9.29 -4.04 10.64
N LYS A 57 -10.50 -4.07 11.18
CA LYS A 57 -11.36 -2.88 11.21
C LYS A 57 -10.75 -1.70 11.95
N ILE A 58 -9.95 -1.96 12.98
CA ILE A 58 -9.26 -0.90 13.70
C ILE A 58 -8.36 -0.08 12.76
N LEU A 59 -7.77 -0.72 11.77
CA LEU A 59 -6.92 -0.02 10.80
C LEU A 59 -7.73 0.92 9.92
N CYS A 60 -8.95 0.54 9.58
CA CYS A 60 -9.87 1.40 8.83
C CYS A 60 -10.26 2.64 9.65
N ASP A 61 -10.53 2.44 10.93
CA ASP A 61 -10.85 3.53 11.85
C ASP A 61 -9.67 4.49 12.00
N ILE A 62 -8.45 3.95 12.09
CA ILE A 62 -7.23 4.75 12.17
C ILE A 62 -7.05 5.56 10.88
N ALA A 63 -7.26 4.95 9.71
CA ALA A 63 -7.18 5.66 8.43
C ALA A 63 -8.15 6.83 8.39
N SER A 64 -9.41 6.59 8.76
CA SER A 64 -10.44 7.63 8.79
C SER A 64 -10.10 8.75 9.76
N ALA A 65 -9.61 8.43 10.94
CA ALA A 65 -9.18 9.41 11.94
C ALA A 65 -8.02 10.28 11.43
N ASN A 66 -7.17 9.72 10.58
CA ASN A 66 -6.04 10.43 9.97
C ASN A 66 -6.38 11.04 8.60
N LYS A 67 -7.64 11.01 8.21
CA LYS A 67 -8.17 11.65 6.99
C LYS A 67 -7.53 11.12 5.71
N ILE A 68 -7.29 9.82 5.65
CA ILE A 68 -6.91 9.12 4.44
C ILE A 68 -7.96 8.07 4.09
N ASP A 69 -7.95 7.63 2.84
CA ASP A 69 -8.83 6.56 2.39
C ASP A 69 -8.34 5.20 2.85
N TYR A 70 -9.22 4.21 2.86
CA TYR A 70 -8.86 2.83 3.10
C TYR A 70 -9.56 1.90 2.13
N PHE A 71 -8.97 0.72 1.96
CA PHE A 71 -9.52 -0.37 1.15
C PHE A 71 -9.35 -1.69 1.90
N GLN A 72 -10.41 -2.47 1.95
CA GLN A 72 -10.39 -3.81 2.52
C GLN A 72 -10.50 -4.83 1.39
N GLY A 73 -9.50 -5.68 1.24
CA GLY A 73 -9.42 -6.62 0.13
C GLY A 73 -8.93 -7.99 0.54
N ASP A 74 -8.42 -8.71 -0.44
CA ASP A 74 -8.02 -10.11 -0.31
C ASP A 74 -7.03 -10.31 0.84
N GLU A 75 -7.32 -11.28 1.72
CA GLU A 75 -6.51 -11.59 2.89
C GLU A 75 -5.15 -12.17 2.50
N LEU A 76 -5.13 -13.06 1.52
CA LEU A 76 -3.96 -13.88 1.20
C LEU A 76 -3.12 -13.33 0.05
N ASN A 77 -3.71 -12.56 -0.84
CA ASN A 77 -3.03 -12.06 -2.02
C ASN A 77 -2.91 -10.54 -1.98
N LYS A 78 -1.72 -10.09 -1.61
CA LYS A 78 -1.40 -8.66 -1.53
C LYS A 78 -1.55 -7.95 -2.88
N LEU A 79 -1.18 -8.59 -3.96
CA LEU A 79 -1.26 -8.00 -5.30
C LEU A 79 -2.70 -7.78 -5.74
N LYS A 80 -3.60 -8.71 -5.44
CA LYS A 80 -5.03 -8.54 -5.69
C LYS A 80 -5.60 -7.41 -4.85
N ARG A 81 -5.14 -7.28 -3.62
CA ARG A 81 -5.58 -6.20 -2.72
C ARG A 81 -5.15 -4.84 -3.27
N TRP A 82 -3.91 -4.72 -3.74
CA TRP A 82 -3.44 -3.49 -4.38
C TRP A 82 -4.27 -3.15 -5.62
N TYR A 83 -4.49 -4.14 -6.48
CA TYR A 83 -5.28 -3.90 -7.69
C TYR A 83 -6.70 -3.46 -7.34
N GLY A 84 -7.34 -4.10 -6.35
CA GLY A 84 -8.67 -3.73 -5.90
C GLY A 84 -8.74 -2.28 -5.41
N ALA A 85 -7.74 -1.85 -4.67
CA ALA A 85 -7.65 -0.46 -4.21
C ALA A 85 -7.50 0.50 -5.39
N CYS A 86 -6.62 0.19 -6.33
CA CYS A 86 -6.41 1.01 -7.51
C CYS A 86 -7.67 1.11 -8.37
N ASP A 87 -8.40 0.01 -8.52
CA ASP A 87 -9.64 -0.02 -9.28
C ASP A 87 -10.72 0.84 -8.63
N LYS A 88 -10.88 0.70 -7.31
CA LYS A 88 -11.88 1.46 -6.56
C LYS A 88 -11.62 2.97 -6.61
N PHE A 89 -10.38 3.38 -6.49
CA PHE A 89 -9.99 4.78 -6.37
C PHE A 89 -9.43 5.38 -7.67
N ASN A 90 -9.49 4.64 -8.78
CA ASN A 90 -9.01 5.10 -10.09
C ASN A 90 -7.54 5.51 -10.09
N ILE A 91 -6.70 4.72 -9.47
CA ILE A 91 -5.25 4.96 -9.42
C ILE A 91 -4.59 4.31 -10.62
N ASP A 92 -3.80 5.08 -11.36
CA ASP A 92 -3.10 4.63 -12.57
C ASP A 92 -1.69 4.14 -12.28
N PHE A 93 -1.06 4.69 -11.26
CA PHE A 93 0.30 4.35 -10.84
C PHE A 93 0.40 4.55 -9.33
N PHE A 94 1.03 3.63 -8.63
CA PHE A 94 1.15 3.75 -7.19
C PHE A 94 2.56 3.44 -6.70
N ALA A 95 2.91 4.07 -5.59
CA ALA A 95 4.10 3.74 -4.81
C ALA A 95 3.69 2.92 -3.59
N THR A 96 4.53 2.00 -3.19
CA THR A 96 4.27 1.13 -2.05
C THR A 96 4.74 1.75 -0.74
N ALA A 97 4.10 1.38 0.36
CA ALA A 97 4.52 1.67 1.72
C ALA A 97 4.08 0.53 2.63
N ASP A 98 4.94 0.11 3.53
CA ASP A 98 4.59 -0.89 4.55
C ASP A 98 4.15 -0.20 5.82
N GLY A 99 3.08 -0.70 6.44
CA GLY A 99 2.48 -0.07 7.61
C GLY A 99 3.33 -0.10 8.87
N ASP A 100 4.45 -0.81 8.85
CA ASP A 100 5.41 -0.87 9.96
C ASP A 100 6.75 -0.18 9.63
N ASP A 101 6.84 0.47 8.49
CA ASP A 101 8.06 1.17 8.07
C ASP A 101 8.13 2.56 8.68
N LEU A 102 8.70 2.65 9.88
CA LEU A 102 8.88 3.91 10.60
C LEU A 102 9.86 4.87 9.90
N PHE A 103 10.67 4.37 8.98
CA PHE A 103 11.66 5.15 8.25
C PHE A 103 11.23 5.41 6.81
N TYR A 104 9.93 5.35 6.54
CA TYR A 104 9.41 5.57 5.19
C TYR A 104 9.87 6.93 4.65
N ASP A 105 10.43 6.91 3.46
CA ASP A 105 10.89 8.11 2.76
C ASP A 105 9.92 8.45 1.62
N ALA A 106 9.07 9.43 1.83
CA ALA A 106 8.11 9.88 0.82
C ALA A 106 8.82 10.49 -0.40
N GLY A 107 10.06 10.94 -0.26
CA GLY A 107 10.87 11.39 -1.38
C GLY A 107 11.14 10.28 -2.39
N LEU A 108 11.30 9.04 -1.92
CA LEU A 108 11.45 7.88 -2.82
C LEU A 108 10.17 7.60 -3.60
N ALA A 109 9.01 7.77 -2.96
CA ALA A 109 7.73 7.66 -3.66
C ALA A 109 7.63 8.73 -4.76
N ASP A 110 8.00 9.96 -4.46
CA ASP A 110 7.98 11.05 -5.44
C ASP A 110 8.94 10.77 -6.61
N LEU A 111 10.12 10.18 -6.34
CA LEU A 111 11.02 9.74 -7.41
C LEU A 111 10.40 8.67 -8.30
N CYS A 112 9.67 7.72 -7.70
CA CYS A 112 8.92 6.74 -8.48
C CYS A 112 7.87 7.41 -9.39
N PHE A 113 7.17 8.41 -8.87
CA PHE A 113 6.17 9.13 -9.66
C PHE A 113 6.78 9.93 -10.81
N GLU A 114 8.02 10.38 -10.69
CA GLU A 114 8.74 11.03 -11.78
C GLU A 114 9.06 10.07 -12.91
N GLN A 115 9.03 8.77 -12.66
CA GLN A 115 9.29 7.72 -13.63
C GLN A 115 8.02 6.94 -14.02
N ILE A 116 6.91 7.63 -14.04
CA ILE A 116 5.56 7.05 -14.23
C ILE A 116 5.38 6.34 -15.59
N ASP A 117 6.23 6.61 -16.57
CA ASP A 117 6.16 5.96 -17.88
C ASP A 117 6.67 4.52 -17.86
N ASN A 118 7.23 4.07 -16.77
CA ASN A 118 7.71 2.70 -16.60
C ASN A 118 6.63 1.84 -15.93
N ASP A 119 6.58 0.56 -16.26
CA ASP A 119 5.65 -0.39 -15.63
C ASP A 119 6.00 -0.65 -14.17
N PHE A 120 7.31 -0.66 -13.88
CA PHE A 120 7.83 -0.91 -12.55
C PHE A 120 9.07 -0.06 -12.30
N VAL A 121 9.14 0.54 -11.12
CA VAL A 121 10.28 1.36 -10.69
C VAL A 121 10.73 0.83 -9.33
N ASP A 122 12.02 0.57 -9.19
CA ASP A 122 12.64 0.22 -7.92
C ASP A 122 13.33 1.47 -7.35
N GLY A 123 12.66 2.12 -6.41
CA GLY A 123 13.20 3.27 -5.69
C GLY A 123 14.04 2.81 -4.52
N GLN A 124 15.33 2.53 -4.77
CA GLN A 124 16.22 2.03 -3.74
C GLN A 124 16.48 3.06 -2.65
N GLY A 125 16.16 2.70 -1.41
CA GLY A 125 16.38 3.54 -0.25
C GLY A 125 17.53 3.03 0.60
N LEU A 126 17.93 3.84 1.57
CA LEU A 126 19.01 3.51 2.50
C LEU A 126 18.61 2.38 3.45
N TYR A 127 17.36 2.37 3.90
CA TYR A 127 16.84 1.41 4.87
C TYR A 127 15.79 0.49 4.29
N ASN A 128 14.90 1.03 3.48
CA ASN A 128 13.80 0.29 2.88
C ASN A 128 13.60 0.73 1.43
N ASP A 129 13.14 -0.19 0.61
CA ASP A 129 12.85 0.10 -0.78
C ASP A 129 11.41 0.56 -0.93
N VAL A 130 11.19 1.48 -1.87
CA VAL A 130 9.86 1.90 -2.30
C VAL A 130 9.73 1.51 -3.77
N TYR A 131 8.65 0.81 -4.10
CA TYR A 131 8.39 0.40 -5.48
C TYR A 131 7.29 1.27 -6.08
N GLY A 132 7.48 1.63 -7.35
CA GLY A 132 6.44 2.26 -8.16
C GLY A 132 5.90 1.23 -9.14
N ILE A 133 4.57 1.13 -9.24
CA ILE A 133 3.93 0.10 -10.05
C ILE A 133 2.80 0.72 -10.89
N ASN A 134 2.83 0.44 -12.19
CA ASN A 134 1.75 0.81 -13.10
C ASN A 134 0.56 -0.14 -12.89
N THR A 135 -0.62 0.41 -12.68
CA THR A 135 -1.82 -0.38 -12.37
C THR A 135 -2.21 -1.32 -13.52
N ALA A 136 -2.10 -0.86 -14.76
CA ALA A 136 -2.40 -1.72 -15.93
C ALA A 136 -1.42 -2.89 -16.03
N ALA A 137 -0.15 -2.66 -15.72
CA ALA A 137 0.86 -3.72 -15.70
C ALA A 137 0.56 -4.74 -14.61
N LEU A 138 0.14 -4.29 -13.43
CA LEU A 138 -0.28 -5.17 -12.35
C LEU A 138 -1.49 -6.02 -12.74
N LYS A 139 -2.48 -5.41 -13.41
CA LYS A 139 -3.64 -6.13 -13.92
C LYS A 139 -3.24 -7.25 -14.87
N ASN A 140 -2.35 -6.95 -15.82
CA ASN A 140 -1.86 -7.95 -16.77
C ASN A 140 -1.12 -9.09 -16.07
N PHE A 141 -0.30 -8.77 -15.09
CA PHE A 141 0.42 -9.77 -14.29
C PHE A 141 -0.56 -10.70 -13.58
N LEU A 142 -1.60 -10.17 -12.95
CA LEU A 142 -2.60 -10.96 -12.25
C LEU A 142 -3.38 -11.87 -13.19
N GLN A 143 -3.67 -11.42 -14.41
CA GLN A 143 -4.33 -12.26 -15.42
C GLN A 143 -3.44 -13.43 -15.86
N ILE A 144 -2.14 -13.21 -16.01
CA ILE A 144 -1.18 -14.27 -16.34
C ILE A 144 -1.07 -15.27 -15.18
N GLU A 145 -0.99 -14.78 -13.95
CA GLU A 145 -0.94 -15.61 -12.75
C GLU A 145 -2.16 -16.52 -12.64
N ASP A 146 -3.35 -15.99 -12.86
CA ASP A 146 -4.59 -16.78 -12.84
C ASP A 146 -4.58 -17.87 -13.90
N ARG A 147 -4.05 -17.62 -15.10
CA ARG A 147 -3.92 -18.63 -16.14
C ARG A 147 -2.96 -19.75 -15.77
N ILE A 148 -1.89 -19.43 -15.05
CA ILE A 148 -0.91 -20.42 -14.59
C ILE A 148 -1.52 -21.31 -13.50
N ILE A 149 -2.28 -20.71 -12.59
CA ILE A 149 -2.90 -21.43 -11.46
C ILE A 149 -4.10 -22.24 -11.91
N GLU A 150 -4.85 -21.76 -12.91
CA GLU A 150 -6.06 -22.41 -13.43
C GLU A 150 -5.92 -22.74 -14.93
N PRO A 151 -4.99 -23.64 -15.33
CA PRO A 151 -4.66 -23.84 -16.73
C PRO A 151 -5.70 -24.58 -17.54
N HIS A 152 -6.76 -25.12 -16.96
CA HIS A 152 -7.66 -26.06 -17.60
C HIS A 152 -9.10 -25.59 -17.75
N HIS A 153 -9.31 -24.33 -17.71
CA HIS A 153 -10.65 -23.78 -17.90
C HIS A 153 -10.90 -23.35 -19.32
#